data_1146bf2af750a45b83a67920af800095
#
_entry.id   1146bf2af750a45b83a67920af800095
#
_cell.length_a   1.000
_cell.length_b   1.000
_cell.length_c   1.000
_cell.angle_alpha   90.00
_cell.angle_beta   90.00
_cell.angle_gamma   90.00
#
_symmetry.space_group_name_H-M   'P 1'
#
loop_
_entity.id
_entity.type
_entity.pdbx_description
1 polymer ?
#
loop_
_entity_poly.entity_id
_entity_poly.type
_entity_poly.pdbx_seq_one_letter_code
_entity_poly.pdbx_strand_id
1 'polypeptide(L)'
;MGLLLGLLLSLLTPLSWAKKGKEKTGSAGTGLGERARSLRQQGISALLVKDFTAAADLLSQAYRVSPDAETLYQLGRMAWLSGRTVAAQDLMRRYLADPASGQDAAAKKDAEQLVEQPRPPSGEVAIVGERGALVLVDERLTGMLPLPLPLLLTSGEHRITLEIAQRRIEGPVKVLPGRLSELRFNVNSDAVVSRVVPAVVWLPEYKGVPSEAQRLLSQTIEQAVRKQRLSIVPKGVALAQAPRLADCLEQLDCQDKLTTVNEADYLLATSIEATGDLTQSDWTLRLSLVEATTGDSAAKRSEPCTRCSADQASVTLDALVSRVLNEGMARPRGILEVLSTPPGADILLTERKLGQAPYQRAALTGSYTLVVKQAGYKLHTATIVVEEGKKATLRVELVSEAEPVKPPPPVVVASPPPPVVVTARGPQPGERAPRPLWRLALGASLIGAGLLVGGFGVSGLVQHGRPADPENKTYFDTQDKGIALLSVGGLMAVGGAVLILIPGPKVK
;
A
#
# COMPACT_ATOMS: atom_id res chain seq x y z
N MET A 1 -75.63 -22.47 -51.02
CA MET A 1 -75.80 -21.49 -52.11
C MET A 1 -74.52 -20.72 -52.21
N GLY A 2 -73.69 -20.88 -53.07
CA GLY A 2 -73.55 -21.03 -54.52
C GLY A 2 -72.27 -20.34 -54.84
N LEU A 3 -71.24 -21.07 -55.29
CA LEU A 3 -70.81 -21.14 -56.71
C LEU A 3 -70.29 -19.81 -57.29
N LEU A 4 -69.02 -19.71 -57.68
CA LEU A 4 -68.30 -19.99 -58.92
C LEU A 4 -66.93 -19.37 -58.85
N LEU A 5 -65.80 -20.09 -58.92
CA LEU A 5 -65.10 -20.54 -60.14
C LEU A 5 -64.74 -19.43 -61.13
N GLY A 6 -63.48 -19.16 -61.30
CA GLY A 6 -62.89 -18.35 -62.30
C GLY A 6 -61.37 -18.46 -62.41
N LEU A 7 -60.91 -19.46 -63.17
CA LEU A 7 -59.54 -19.61 -63.69
C LEU A 7 -59.12 -18.37 -64.51
N LEU A 8 -57.83 -17.98 -64.40
CA LEU A 8 -57.03 -17.66 -65.61
C LEU A 8 -55.53 -17.77 -65.24
N LEU A 9 -54.93 -18.82 -65.79
CA LEU A 9 -53.51 -18.93 -66.06
C LEU A 9 -53.08 -17.82 -67.03
N SER A 10 -51.90 -17.21 -66.78
CA SER A 10 -50.84 -17.20 -67.77
C SER A 10 -49.74 -16.20 -67.47
N LEU A 11 -48.59 -16.74 -67.78
CA LEU A 11 -47.35 -16.10 -68.16
C LEU A 11 -46.28 -15.87 -67.07
N LEU A 12 -45.48 -16.92 -66.92
CA LEU A 12 -44.11 -16.99 -66.40
C LEU A 12 -43.21 -16.03 -67.17
N THR A 13 -42.48 -15.16 -66.38
CA THR A 13 -41.15 -14.74 -66.75
C THR A 13 -40.29 -14.83 -65.51
N PRO A 14 -39.15 -15.52 -65.51
CA PRO A 14 -38.25 -15.53 -64.38
C PRO A 14 -37.42 -14.22 -64.35
N LEU A 15 -37.75 -13.31 -63.46
CA LEU A 15 -36.79 -12.23 -63.14
C LEU A 15 -35.55 -12.88 -62.45
N SER A 16 -34.46 -12.86 -63.17
CA SER A 16 -33.11 -13.16 -62.64
C SER A 16 -32.82 -12.18 -61.57
N TRP A 17 -32.84 -12.66 -60.28
CA TRP A 17 -32.31 -11.94 -59.21
C TRP A 17 -30.77 -11.94 -59.33
N ALA A 18 -30.22 -10.84 -59.79
CA ALA A 18 -28.81 -10.53 -59.67
C ALA A 18 -28.43 -10.67 -58.20
N LYS A 19 -27.59 -11.65 -57.89
CA LYS A 19 -26.87 -11.76 -56.63
C LYS A 19 -26.09 -10.47 -56.46
N LYS A 20 -26.63 -9.50 -55.69
CA LYS A 20 -25.85 -8.42 -55.13
C LYS A 20 -24.79 -9.05 -54.26
N GLY A 21 -23.55 -8.98 -54.70
CA GLY A 21 -22.41 -9.41 -53.95
C GLY A 21 -22.44 -8.76 -52.56
N LYS A 22 -22.42 -9.59 -51.51
CA LYS A 22 -22.11 -9.12 -50.18
C LYS A 22 -20.72 -8.47 -50.28
N GLU A 23 -20.70 -7.17 -50.31
CA GLU A 23 -19.49 -6.40 -50.04
C GLU A 23 -18.92 -6.90 -48.69
N LYS A 24 -17.74 -7.50 -48.75
CA LYS A 24 -16.98 -7.89 -47.60
C LYS A 24 -16.50 -6.63 -46.87
N THR A 25 -17.34 -6.01 -46.07
CA THR A 25 -16.95 -5.04 -45.05
C THR A 25 -16.43 -5.75 -43.78
N GLY A 26 -15.56 -6.74 -43.94
CA GLY A 26 -15.06 -7.57 -42.87
C GLY A 26 -13.57 -7.86 -42.89
N SER A 27 -12.82 -7.35 -43.87
CA SER A 27 -11.44 -7.80 -44.08
C SER A 27 -10.38 -7.13 -43.18
N ALA A 28 -10.64 -5.92 -42.68
CA ALA A 28 -9.67 -5.23 -41.82
C ALA A 28 -9.68 -5.73 -40.36
N GLY A 29 -10.85 -6.09 -39.82
CA GLY A 29 -10.98 -6.60 -38.46
C GLY A 29 -10.45 -8.03 -38.27
N THR A 30 -10.59 -8.88 -39.30
CA THR A 30 -10.06 -10.26 -39.30
C THR A 30 -8.51 -10.27 -39.29
N GLY A 31 -7.90 -9.42 -40.08
CA GLY A 31 -6.41 -9.33 -40.13
C GLY A 31 -5.75 -8.86 -38.85
N LEU A 32 -6.36 -7.91 -38.15
CA LEU A 32 -5.81 -7.46 -36.82
C LEU A 32 -5.92 -8.54 -35.77
N GLY A 33 -7.05 -9.25 -35.69
CA GLY A 33 -7.23 -10.37 -34.77
C GLY A 33 -6.27 -11.54 -35.06
N GLU A 34 -6.00 -11.83 -36.32
CA GLU A 34 -4.99 -12.84 -36.72
C GLU A 34 -3.57 -12.41 -36.33
N ARG A 35 -3.24 -11.16 -36.55
CA ARG A 35 -1.94 -10.60 -36.15
C ARG A 35 -1.75 -10.67 -34.62
N ALA A 36 -2.77 -10.29 -33.84
CA ALA A 36 -2.72 -10.38 -32.38
C ALA A 36 -2.51 -11.83 -31.91
N ARG A 37 -3.24 -12.79 -32.50
CA ARG A 37 -3.07 -14.22 -32.21
C ARG A 37 -1.67 -14.73 -32.54
N SER A 38 -1.10 -14.35 -33.68
CA SER A 38 0.26 -14.72 -34.08
C SER A 38 1.31 -14.16 -33.12
N LEU A 39 1.20 -12.87 -32.73
CA LEU A 39 2.10 -12.26 -31.76
C LEU A 39 1.98 -12.93 -30.38
N ARG A 40 0.75 -13.24 -29.94
CA ARG A 40 0.54 -13.94 -28.68
C ARG A 40 1.18 -15.33 -28.71
N GLN A 41 1.03 -16.09 -29.77
CA GLN A 41 1.64 -17.41 -29.91
C GLN A 41 3.17 -17.35 -29.89
N GLN A 42 3.76 -16.37 -30.56
CA GLN A 42 5.21 -16.12 -30.49
C GLN A 42 5.65 -15.76 -29.06
N GLY A 43 4.87 -14.90 -28.38
CA GLY A 43 5.13 -14.55 -26.98
C GLY A 43 5.06 -15.75 -26.05
N ILE A 44 4.09 -16.66 -26.23
CA ILE A 44 3.99 -17.93 -25.49
C ILE A 44 5.22 -18.80 -25.77
N SER A 45 5.66 -18.88 -27.02
CA SER A 45 6.88 -19.65 -27.39
C SER A 45 8.13 -19.10 -26.70
N ALA A 46 8.29 -17.76 -26.67
CA ALA A 46 9.39 -17.11 -25.95
C ALA A 46 9.31 -17.39 -24.44
N LEU A 47 8.08 -17.44 -23.86
CA LEU A 47 7.88 -17.77 -22.46
C LEU A 47 8.32 -19.22 -22.13
N LEU A 48 8.08 -20.16 -23.00
CA LEU A 48 8.48 -21.56 -22.83
C LEU A 48 10.01 -21.71 -22.73
N VAL A 49 10.77 -20.88 -23.46
CA VAL A 49 12.24 -20.86 -23.39
C VAL A 49 12.78 -19.88 -22.35
N LYS A 50 11.91 -19.31 -21.53
CA LYS A 50 12.22 -18.33 -20.46
C LYS A 50 12.85 -17.03 -20.96
N ASP A 51 12.66 -16.68 -22.23
CA ASP A 51 13.00 -15.35 -22.73
C ASP A 51 11.88 -14.35 -22.36
N PHE A 52 11.96 -13.86 -21.10
CA PHE A 52 10.93 -12.96 -20.54
C PHE A 52 10.91 -11.61 -21.23
N THR A 53 12.02 -11.16 -21.83
CA THR A 53 12.08 -9.89 -22.55
C THR A 53 11.32 -9.98 -23.87
N ALA A 54 11.65 -10.96 -24.70
CA ALA A 54 10.92 -11.19 -25.95
C ALA A 54 9.43 -11.51 -25.69
N ALA A 55 9.12 -12.31 -24.66
CA ALA A 55 7.75 -12.62 -24.29
C ALA A 55 6.98 -11.35 -23.91
N ALA A 56 7.56 -10.45 -23.09
CA ALA A 56 6.93 -9.20 -22.69
C ALA A 56 6.63 -8.31 -23.90
N ASP A 57 7.60 -8.16 -24.80
CA ASP A 57 7.44 -7.33 -25.99
C ASP A 57 6.36 -7.88 -26.95
N LEU A 58 6.40 -9.16 -27.24
CA LEU A 58 5.46 -9.81 -28.17
C LEU A 58 4.03 -9.82 -27.59
N LEU A 59 3.86 -10.16 -26.31
CA LEU A 59 2.55 -10.14 -25.64
C LEU A 59 2.01 -8.71 -25.52
N SER A 60 2.87 -7.73 -25.24
CA SER A 60 2.47 -6.32 -25.22
C SER A 60 2.03 -5.82 -26.60
N GLN A 61 2.72 -6.21 -27.66
CA GLN A 61 2.32 -5.90 -29.02
C GLN A 61 0.99 -6.60 -29.39
N ALA A 62 0.80 -7.86 -29.00
CA ALA A 62 -0.48 -8.56 -29.16
C ALA A 62 -1.63 -7.79 -28.52
N TYR A 63 -1.46 -7.37 -27.26
CA TYR A 63 -2.45 -6.61 -26.52
C TYR A 63 -2.73 -5.22 -27.11
N ARG A 64 -1.71 -4.53 -27.65
CA ARG A 64 -1.88 -3.25 -28.36
C ARG A 64 -2.72 -3.40 -29.64
N VAL A 65 -2.57 -4.52 -30.34
CA VAL A 65 -3.30 -4.81 -31.58
C VAL A 65 -4.74 -5.18 -31.29
N SER A 66 -4.96 -6.04 -30.29
CA SER A 66 -6.30 -6.50 -29.87
C SER A 66 -6.29 -6.84 -28.39
N PRO A 67 -6.75 -5.93 -27.51
CA PRO A 67 -6.88 -6.19 -26.09
C PRO A 67 -7.89 -7.33 -25.86
N ASP A 68 -7.41 -8.42 -25.24
CA ASP A 68 -8.26 -9.56 -24.88
C ASP A 68 -7.82 -10.22 -23.57
N ALA A 69 -8.74 -10.97 -22.96
CA ALA A 69 -8.53 -11.64 -21.68
C ALA A 69 -7.38 -12.67 -21.74
N GLU A 70 -7.27 -13.42 -22.85
CA GLU A 70 -6.23 -14.45 -23.00
C GLU A 70 -4.83 -13.83 -22.99
N THR A 71 -4.65 -12.69 -23.66
CA THR A 71 -3.37 -11.97 -23.65
C THR A 71 -3.07 -11.41 -22.26
N LEU A 72 -4.05 -10.93 -21.48
CA LEU A 72 -3.86 -10.54 -20.08
C LEU A 72 -3.39 -11.72 -19.23
N TYR A 73 -3.97 -12.91 -19.40
CA TYR A 73 -3.55 -14.12 -18.71
C TYR A 73 -2.09 -14.48 -19.03
N GLN A 74 -1.68 -14.44 -20.29
CA GLN A 74 -0.30 -14.74 -20.67
C GLN A 74 0.70 -13.71 -20.14
N LEU A 75 0.33 -12.41 -20.14
CA LEU A 75 1.11 -11.35 -19.50
C LEU A 75 1.26 -11.59 -17.98
N GLY A 76 0.19 -12.04 -17.33
CA GLY A 76 0.19 -12.39 -15.91
C GLY A 76 1.12 -13.59 -15.64
N ARG A 77 1.05 -14.65 -16.44
CA ARG A 77 1.97 -15.80 -16.34
C ARG A 77 3.43 -15.39 -16.53
N MET A 78 3.70 -14.56 -17.54
CA MET A 78 5.03 -14.03 -17.79
C MET A 78 5.55 -13.21 -16.58
N ALA A 79 4.69 -12.37 -16.01
CA ALA A 79 5.04 -11.60 -14.82
C ALA A 79 5.35 -12.52 -13.62
N TRP A 80 4.56 -13.57 -13.42
CA TRP A 80 4.78 -14.56 -12.37
C TRP A 80 6.11 -15.28 -12.52
N LEU A 81 6.36 -15.86 -13.69
CA LEU A 81 7.58 -16.61 -13.97
C LEU A 81 8.85 -15.73 -13.92
N SER A 82 8.71 -14.42 -14.13
CA SER A 82 9.80 -13.45 -13.97
C SER A 82 9.92 -12.89 -12.54
N GLY A 83 9.22 -13.45 -11.54
CA GLY A 83 9.30 -13.07 -10.13
C GLY A 83 8.55 -11.79 -9.75
N ARG A 84 7.75 -11.20 -10.67
CA ARG A 84 6.97 -9.98 -10.43
C ARG A 84 5.59 -10.31 -9.87
N THR A 85 5.55 -10.81 -8.63
CA THR A 85 4.35 -11.36 -7.98
C THR A 85 3.16 -10.40 -7.99
N VAL A 86 3.35 -9.13 -7.58
CA VAL A 86 2.24 -8.16 -7.49
C VAL A 86 1.69 -7.82 -8.88
N ALA A 87 2.57 -7.63 -9.87
CA ALA A 87 2.13 -7.37 -11.24
C ALA A 87 1.40 -8.58 -11.85
N ALA A 88 1.84 -9.80 -11.54
CA ALA A 88 1.15 -11.01 -11.95
C ALA A 88 -0.25 -11.09 -11.34
N GLN A 89 -0.37 -10.87 -10.04
CA GLN A 89 -1.67 -10.86 -9.36
C GLN A 89 -2.60 -9.76 -9.86
N ASP A 90 -2.08 -8.58 -10.19
CA ASP A 90 -2.87 -7.52 -10.81
C ASP A 90 -3.46 -7.95 -12.15
N LEU A 91 -2.62 -8.51 -13.03
CA LEU A 91 -3.06 -9.00 -14.33
C LEU A 91 -4.07 -10.15 -14.22
N MET A 92 -3.86 -11.08 -13.29
CA MET A 92 -4.77 -12.19 -13.03
C MET A 92 -6.11 -11.72 -12.45
N ARG A 93 -6.14 -10.77 -11.52
CA ARG A 93 -7.38 -10.17 -11.01
C ARG A 93 -8.21 -9.54 -12.15
N ARG A 94 -7.56 -8.84 -13.08
CA ARG A 94 -8.24 -8.22 -14.23
C ARG A 94 -8.66 -9.24 -15.26
N TYR A 95 -7.88 -10.29 -15.47
CA TYR A 95 -8.31 -11.44 -16.29
C TYR A 95 -9.59 -12.06 -15.70
N LEU A 96 -9.61 -12.35 -14.40
CA LEU A 96 -10.79 -12.92 -13.73
C LEU A 96 -12.02 -12.01 -13.74
N ALA A 97 -11.83 -10.70 -13.79
CA ALA A 97 -12.90 -9.71 -13.91
C ALA A 97 -13.45 -9.59 -15.34
N ASP A 98 -12.76 -10.14 -16.34
CA ASP A 98 -13.24 -10.14 -17.73
C ASP A 98 -14.28 -11.25 -17.94
N PRO A 99 -15.47 -10.95 -18.51
CA PRO A 99 -16.50 -11.97 -18.78
C PRO A 99 -16.02 -13.14 -19.66
N ALA A 100 -15.01 -12.91 -20.50
CA ALA A 100 -14.44 -13.94 -21.36
C ALA A 100 -13.54 -14.95 -20.63
N SER A 101 -13.11 -14.67 -19.39
CA SER A 101 -12.23 -15.55 -18.59
C SER A 101 -12.83 -16.92 -18.30
N GLY A 102 -14.14 -17.05 -18.34
CA GLY A 102 -14.85 -18.32 -18.10
C GLY A 102 -14.72 -19.36 -19.24
N GLN A 103 -14.16 -19.02 -20.38
CA GLN A 103 -14.04 -19.92 -21.54
C GLN A 103 -12.93 -20.98 -21.37
N ASP A 104 -11.89 -20.68 -20.58
CA ASP A 104 -10.81 -21.59 -20.22
C ASP A 104 -10.81 -21.86 -18.71
N ALA A 105 -11.37 -23.00 -18.31
CA ALA A 105 -11.49 -23.38 -16.90
C ALA A 105 -10.11 -23.62 -16.23
N ALA A 106 -9.11 -24.08 -16.99
CA ALA A 106 -7.77 -24.34 -16.47
C ALA A 106 -7.04 -23.02 -16.20
N ALA A 107 -7.08 -22.08 -17.16
CA ALA A 107 -6.52 -20.75 -17.00
C ALA A 107 -7.20 -19.97 -15.86
N LYS A 108 -8.53 -20.10 -15.73
CA LYS A 108 -9.28 -19.49 -14.64
C LYS A 108 -8.81 -20.02 -13.28
N LYS A 109 -8.70 -21.34 -13.12
CA LYS A 109 -8.24 -21.96 -11.87
C LYS A 109 -6.80 -21.55 -11.52
N ASP A 110 -5.90 -21.51 -12.52
CA ASP A 110 -4.52 -21.05 -12.33
C ASP A 110 -4.48 -19.59 -11.86
N ALA A 111 -5.28 -18.72 -12.49
CA ALA A 111 -5.38 -17.33 -12.10
C ALA A 111 -5.93 -17.14 -10.67
N GLU A 112 -6.95 -17.90 -10.27
CA GLU A 112 -7.49 -17.89 -8.91
C GLU A 112 -6.41 -18.28 -7.88
N GLN A 113 -5.65 -19.33 -8.15
CA GLN A 113 -4.56 -19.79 -7.29
C GLN A 113 -3.45 -18.74 -7.17
N LEU A 114 -3.08 -18.07 -8.26
CA LEU A 114 -2.04 -17.04 -8.27
C LEU A 114 -2.45 -15.79 -7.48
N VAL A 115 -3.72 -15.40 -7.55
CA VAL A 115 -4.24 -14.24 -6.80
C VAL A 115 -4.21 -14.45 -5.30
N GLU A 116 -4.38 -15.70 -4.84
CA GLU A 116 -4.38 -16.07 -3.42
C GLU A 116 -2.97 -16.16 -2.81
N GLN A 117 -1.91 -16.23 -3.62
CA GLN A 117 -0.54 -16.34 -3.11
C GLN A 117 -0.13 -15.13 -2.25
N PRO A 118 0.70 -15.33 -1.22
CA PRO A 118 1.27 -14.24 -0.43
C PRO A 118 2.00 -13.22 -1.31
N ARG A 119 1.86 -11.93 -0.99
CA ARG A 119 2.47 -10.85 -1.75
C ARG A 119 3.16 -9.83 -0.83
N PRO A 120 4.17 -9.11 -1.34
CA PRO A 120 4.77 -8.00 -0.62
C PRO A 120 3.75 -6.87 -0.37
N PRO A 121 4.05 -5.94 0.55
CA PRO A 121 3.21 -4.77 0.78
C PRO A 121 2.87 -4.08 -0.53
N SER A 122 1.57 -3.85 -0.75
CA SER A 122 1.03 -3.33 -2.00
C SER A 122 -0.20 -2.46 -1.75
N GLY A 123 -0.50 -1.55 -2.68
CA GLY A 123 -1.68 -0.71 -2.65
C GLY A 123 -2.36 -0.67 -4.02
N GLU A 124 -3.47 0.02 -4.11
CA GLU A 124 -4.28 0.12 -5.33
C GLU A 124 -4.17 1.52 -5.94
N VAL A 125 -4.18 1.60 -7.28
CA VAL A 125 -4.19 2.86 -8.03
C VAL A 125 -5.33 2.85 -9.04
N ALA A 126 -6.33 3.69 -8.83
CA ALA A 126 -7.38 3.95 -9.80
C ALA A 126 -6.89 4.96 -10.83
N ILE A 127 -6.98 4.62 -12.10
CA ILE A 127 -6.56 5.50 -13.19
C ILE A 127 -7.79 6.01 -13.93
N VAL A 128 -7.88 7.33 -14.03
CA VAL A 128 -8.94 8.04 -14.76
C VAL A 128 -8.30 8.80 -15.90
N GLY A 129 -8.76 8.54 -17.12
CA GLY A 129 -8.23 9.15 -18.34
C GLY A 129 -9.11 8.84 -19.53
N GLU A 130 -8.62 9.15 -20.70
CA GLU A 130 -9.37 8.96 -21.95
C GLU A 130 -9.53 7.48 -22.29
N ARG A 131 -10.73 7.12 -22.74
CA ARG A 131 -11.05 5.74 -23.14
C ARG A 131 -10.19 5.29 -24.34
N GLY A 132 -9.64 4.08 -24.26
CA GLY A 132 -8.76 3.53 -25.27
C GLY A 132 -7.28 3.90 -25.06
N ALA A 133 -6.93 4.73 -24.07
CA ALA A 133 -5.55 4.98 -23.72
C ALA A 133 -4.90 3.72 -23.15
N LEU A 134 -3.68 3.41 -23.59
CA LEU A 134 -2.88 2.34 -23.01
C LEU A 134 -2.26 2.82 -21.72
N VAL A 135 -2.22 1.94 -20.74
CA VAL A 135 -1.67 2.19 -19.40
C VAL A 135 -0.37 1.42 -19.25
N LEU A 136 0.71 2.14 -18.99
CA LEU A 136 2.00 1.55 -18.64
C LEU A 136 2.33 1.89 -17.18
N VAL A 137 2.92 0.92 -16.49
CA VAL A 137 3.48 1.07 -15.15
C VAL A 137 4.98 0.81 -15.26
N ASP A 138 5.81 1.80 -14.88
CA ASP A 138 7.27 1.70 -14.97
C ASP A 138 7.72 1.19 -16.35
N GLU A 139 7.21 1.84 -17.40
CA GLU A 139 7.45 1.53 -18.84
C GLU A 139 6.85 0.20 -19.34
N ARG A 140 6.14 -0.55 -18.51
CA ARG A 140 5.56 -1.84 -18.91
C ARG A 140 4.07 -1.72 -19.15
N LEU A 141 3.64 -2.22 -20.29
CA LEU A 141 2.22 -2.27 -20.63
C LEU A 141 1.47 -3.12 -19.60
N THR A 142 0.46 -2.51 -19.04
CA THR A 142 -0.36 -3.11 -17.98
C THR A 142 -1.81 -3.28 -18.42
N GLY A 143 -2.36 -2.38 -19.24
CA GLY A 143 -3.74 -2.50 -19.72
C GLY A 143 -4.18 -1.34 -20.60
N MET A 144 -5.49 -1.22 -20.80
CA MET A 144 -6.13 -0.15 -21.56
C MET A 144 -7.34 0.38 -20.79
N LEU A 145 -7.56 1.70 -20.82
CA LEU A 145 -8.70 2.34 -20.15
C LEU A 145 -10.04 2.10 -20.89
N PRO A 146 -11.14 1.94 -20.16
CA PRO A 146 -11.20 1.89 -18.69
C PRO A 146 -10.71 0.54 -18.14
N LEU A 147 -9.93 0.58 -17.04
CA LEU A 147 -9.54 -0.65 -16.36
C LEU A 147 -10.75 -1.20 -15.57
N PRO A 148 -10.98 -2.53 -15.57
CA PRO A 148 -12.10 -3.13 -14.82
C PRO A 148 -11.92 -3.03 -13.31
N LEU A 149 -10.67 -2.96 -12.84
CA LEU A 149 -10.29 -2.84 -11.43
C LEU A 149 -9.15 -1.82 -11.29
N PRO A 150 -8.98 -1.19 -10.12
CA PRO A 150 -7.77 -0.44 -9.81
C PRO A 150 -6.53 -1.32 -9.93
N LEU A 151 -5.42 -0.75 -10.41
CA LEU A 151 -4.13 -1.44 -10.51
C LEU A 151 -3.61 -1.80 -9.12
N LEU A 152 -3.13 -3.01 -8.94
CA LEU A 152 -2.43 -3.44 -7.74
C LEU A 152 -0.92 -3.28 -7.97
N LEU A 153 -0.28 -2.41 -7.18
CA LEU A 153 1.15 -2.11 -7.30
C LEU A 153 1.87 -2.35 -5.98
N THR A 154 3.17 -2.64 -6.04
CA THR A 154 4.02 -2.68 -4.84
C THR A 154 4.02 -1.32 -4.14
N SER A 155 4.26 -1.31 -2.83
CA SER A 155 4.44 -0.03 -2.12
C SER A 155 5.72 0.65 -2.57
N GLY A 156 5.66 1.97 -2.76
CA GLY A 156 6.78 2.78 -3.22
C GLY A 156 6.37 3.81 -4.27
N GLU A 157 7.37 4.41 -4.90
CA GLU A 157 7.18 5.36 -6.01
C GLU A 157 7.05 4.58 -7.32
N HIS A 158 6.03 4.91 -8.11
CA HIS A 158 5.79 4.37 -9.44
C HIS A 158 5.55 5.47 -10.44
N ARG A 159 5.83 5.20 -11.70
CA ARG A 159 5.50 6.08 -12.81
C ARG A 159 4.41 5.45 -13.67
N ILE A 160 3.29 6.15 -13.79
CA ILE A 160 2.21 5.73 -14.65
C ILE A 160 2.23 6.56 -15.93
N THR A 161 2.21 5.89 -17.06
CA THR A 161 2.17 6.52 -18.37
C THR A 161 0.87 6.16 -19.08
N LEU A 162 0.18 7.16 -19.61
CA LEU A 162 -0.89 6.95 -20.58
C LEU A 162 -0.39 7.22 -22.00
N GLU A 163 -0.56 6.24 -22.86
CA GLU A 163 -0.33 6.39 -24.31
C GLU A 163 -1.66 6.43 -25.03
N ILE A 164 -1.91 7.53 -25.77
CA ILE A 164 -3.10 7.68 -26.59
C ILE A 164 -2.73 8.33 -27.91
N ALA A 165 -3.05 7.71 -29.02
CA ALA A 165 -2.61 8.08 -30.35
C ALA A 165 -1.07 8.24 -30.41
N GLN A 166 -0.58 9.47 -30.59
CA GLN A 166 0.86 9.78 -30.60
C GLN A 166 1.32 10.56 -29.35
N ARG A 167 0.43 10.68 -28.35
CA ARG A 167 0.73 11.41 -27.11
C ARG A 167 1.06 10.46 -26.00
N ARG A 168 1.99 10.88 -25.15
CA ARG A 168 2.41 10.17 -23.96
C ARG A 168 2.40 11.14 -22.77
N ILE A 169 1.62 10.83 -21.75
CA ILE A 169 1.46 11.65 -20.54
C ILE A 169 1.89 10.82 -19.35
N GLU A 170 2.79 11.33 -18.54
CA GLU A 170 3.37 10.63 -17.41
C GLU A 170 3.02 11.30 -16.10
N GLY A 171 2.72 10.51 -15.08
CA GLY A 171 2.47 10.99 -13.72
C GLY A 171 3.11 10.09 -12.68
N PRO A 172 3.82 10.67 -11.69
CA PRO A 172 4.30 9.91 -10.55
C PRO A 172 3.15 9.60 -9.59
N VAL A 173 3.22 8.43 -8.94
CA VAL A 173 2.31 8.05 -7.86
C VAL A 173 3.07 7.35 -6.74
N LYS A 174 2.82 7.79 -5.50
CA LYS A 174 3.29 7.09 -4.31
C LYS A 174 2.23 6.11 -3.86
N VAL A 175 2.58 4.83 -3.86
CA VAL A 175 1.70 3.74 -3.44
C VAL A 175 1.97 3.39 -1.99
N LEU A 176 0.95 3.48 -1.15
CA LEU A 176 1.00 3.11 0.26
C LEU A 176 0.34 1.74 0.47
N PRO A 177 0.83 0.90 1.41
CA PRO A 177 0.27 -0.42 1.67
C PRO A 177 -1.22 -0.36 2.02
N GLY A 178 -2.03 -1.18 1.32
CA GLY A 178 -3.48 -1.25 1.55
C GLY A 178 -4.26 0.01 1.17
N ARG A 179 -3.62 1.06 0.64
CA ARG A 179 -4.27 2.32 0.27
C ARG A 179 -4.69 2.32 -1.20
N LEU A 180 -5.76 3.06 -1.46
CA LEU A 180 -6.18 3.40 -2.82
C LEU A 180 -5.74 4.83 -3.14
N SER A 181 -4.99 5.00 -4.21
CA SER A 181 -4.69 6.30 -4.83
C SER A 181 -5.50 6.47 -6.10
N GLU A 182 -5.88 7.69 -6.43
CA GLU A 182 -6.51 8.04 -7.70
C GLU A 182 -5.57 8.94 -8.49
N LEU A 183 -5.30 8.56 -9.73
CA LEU A 183 -4.50 9.32 -10.66
C LEU A 183 -5.37 9.75 -11.84
N ARG A 184 -5.57 11.06 -12.00
CA ARG A 184 -6.38 11.64 -13.07
C ARG A 184 -5.49 12.29 -14.11
N PHE A 185 -5.62 11.86 -15.34
CA PHE A 185 -4.93 12.40 -16.50
C PHE A 185 -5.88 13.28 -17.31
N ASN A 186 -5.47 14.53 -17.53
CA ASN A 186 -6.18 15.44 -18.44
C ASN A 186 -5.40 15.51 -19.76
N VAL A 187 -5.91 14.82 -20.78
CA VAL A 187 -5.25 14.74 -22.09
C VAL A 187 -5.16 16.10 -22.80
N ASN A 188 -6.06 17.03 -22.50
CA ASN A 188 -6.06 18.35 -23.15
C ASN A 188 -4.97 19.29 -22.61
N SER A 189 -4.59 19.15 -21.33
CA SER A 189 -3.61 20.03 -20.66
C SER A 189 -2.33 19.32 -20.25
N ASP A 190 -2.17 18.04 -20.56
CA ASP A 190 -1.10 17.15 -20.07
C ASP A 190 -0.96 17.15 -18.53
N ALA A 191 -1.99 17.63 -17.84
CA ALA A 191 -1.99 17.70 -16.40
C ALA A 191 -2.32 16.35 -15.77
N VAL A 192 -1.55 16.01 -14.74
CA VAL A 192 -1.78 14.81 -13.94
C VAL A 192 -2.03 15.22 -12.49
N VAL A 193 -3.16 14.78 -11.94
CA VAL A 193 -3.52 15.02 -10.54
C VAL A 193 -3.51 13.71 -9.80
N SER A 194 -2.63 13.60 -8.81
CA SER A 194 -2.57 12.47 -7.89
C SER A 194 -3.29 12.81 -6.59
N ARG A 195 -4.16 11.94 -6.12
CA ARG A 195 -4.90 12.06 -4.87
C ARG A 195 -4.89 10.75 -4.12
N VAL A 196 -4.49 10.78 -2.86
CA VAL A 196 -4.70 9.64 -1.96
C VAL A 196 -6.17 9.64 -1.53
N VAL A 197 -6.83 8.53 -1.74
CA VAL A 197 -8.24 8.35 -1.33
C VAL A 197 -8.29 8.17 0.18
N PRO A 198 -9.25 8.81 0.90
CA PRO A 198 -9.40 8.60 2.34
C PRO A 198 -9.50 7.12 2.70
N ALA A 199 -8.85 6.73 3.79
CA ALA A 199 -8.76 5.33 4.18
C ALA A 199 -9.43 5.03 5.51
N VAL A 200 -9.93 3.81 5.58
CA VAL A 200 -10.55 3.21 6.75
C VAL A 200 -9.73 1.99 7.17
N VAL A 201 -9.15 1.99 8.37
CA VAL A 201 -8.67 0.76 9.00
C VAL A 201 -9.88 -0.01 9.48
N TRP A 202 -10.01 -1.26 9.06
CA TRP A 202 -11.15 -2.09 9.42
C TRP A 202 -10.75 -3.18 10.42
N LEU A 203 -11.44 -3.18 11.57
CA LEU A 203 -11.28 -4.16 12.65
C LEU A 203 -12.56 -4.99 12.79
N PRO A 204 -12.60 -6.20 12.18
CA PRO A 204 -13.72 -7.12 12.36
C PRO A 204 -13.61 -7.90 13.66
N GLU A 205 -14.76 -8.10 14.32
CA GLU A 205 -14.99 -9.04 15.40
C GLU A 205 -16.19 -9.92 15.05
N TYR A 206 -16.03 -11.25 15.11
CA TYR A 206 -17.07 -12.23 14.82
C TYR A 206 -17.28 -13.15 16.02
N LYS A 207 -18.55 -13.29 16.47
CA LYS A 207 -18.92 -14.19 17.55
C LYS A 207 -20.04 -15.14 17.09
N GLY A 208 -19.81 -16.43 17.18
CA GLY A 208 -20.79 -17.46 16.75
C GLY A 208 -21.03 -17.48 15.22
N VAL A 209 -20.21 -16.78 14.42
CA VAL A 209 -20.35 -16.70 12.97
C VAL A 209 -19.47 -17.74 12.28
N PRO A 210 -20.00 -18.62 11.43
CA PRO A 210 -19.22 -19.62 10.69
C PRO A 210 -18.26 -18.96 9.69
N SER A 211 -17.15 -19.62 9.38
CA SER A 211 -16.09 -19.09 8.51
C SER A 211 -16.58 -18.71 7.10
N GLU A 212 -17.52 -19.46 6.54
CA GLU A 212 -18.12 -19.16 5.24
C GLU A 212 -18.95 -17.87 5.29
N ALA A 213 -19.79 -17.70 6.31
CA ALA A 213 -20.54 -16.47 6.53
C ALA A 213 -19.60 -15.28 6.85
N GLN A 214 -18.54 -15.49 7.63
CA GLN A 214 -17.52 -14.44 7.86
C GLN A 214 -16.92 -13.94 6.54
N ARG A 215 -16.62 -14.86 5.59
CA ARG A 215 -16.10 -14.48 4.27
C ARG A 215 -17.09 -13.63 3.49
N LEU A 216 -18.37 -14.05 3.43
CA LEU A 216 -19.44 -13.31 2.77
C LEU A 216 -19.59 -11.90 3.36
N LEU A 217 -19.70 -11.80 4.69
CA LEU A 217 -19.89 -10.53 5.39
C LEU A 217 -18.67 -9.61 5.25
N SER A 218 -17.46 -10.18 5.26
CA SER A 218 -16.22 -9.43 5.00
C SER A 218 -16.23 -8.81 3.61
N GLN A 219 -16.57 -9.59 2.58
CA GLN A 219 -16.68 -9.11 1.21
C GLN A 219 -17.74 -8.02 1.07
N THR A 220 -18.87 -8.16 1.76
CA THR A 220 -19.94 -7.16 1.80
C THR A 220 -19.45 -5.83 2.36
N ILE A 221 -18.73 -5.86 3.50
CA ILE A 221 -18.16 -4.64 4.11
C ILE A 221 -17.14 -3.99 3.16
N GLU A 222 -16.23 -4.77 2.58
CA GLU A 222 -15.25 -4.23 1.65
C GLU A 222 -15.90 -3.56 0.43
N GLN A 223 -16.90 -4.19 -0.15
CA GLN A 223 -17.64 -3.63 -1.27
C GLN A 223 -18.40 -2.35 -0.89
N ALA A 224 -19.07 -2.34 0.27
CA ALA A 224 -19.78 -1.16 0.75
C ALA A 224 -18.84 0.03 1.00
N VAL A 225 -17.66 -0.20 1.59
CA VAL A 225 -16.63 0.82 1.80
C VAL A 225 -16.14 1.36 0.46
N ARG A 226 -15.84 0.48 -0.51
CA ARG A 226 -15.39 0.88 -1.86
C ARG A 226 -16.44 1.67 -2.64
N LYS A 227 -17.74 1.33 -2.50
CA LYS A 227 -18.86 2.10 -3.09
C LYS A 227 -18.86 3.56 -2.61
N GLN A 228 -18.42 3.83 -1.39
CA GLN A 228 -18.27 5.17 -0.81
C GLN A 228 -16.97 5.87 -1.22
N ARG A 229 -16.21 5.32 -2.17
CA ARG A 229 -14.91 5.83 -2.62
C ARG A 229 -13.90 5.97 -1.47
N LEU A 230 -13.92 5.03 -0.54
CA LEU A 230 -12.94 4.91 0.53
C LEU A 230 -11.99 3.75 0.24
N SER A 231 -10.75 3.92 0.65
CA SER A 231 -9.78 2.84 0.72
C SER A 231 -10.03 2.03 1.98
N ILE A 232 -9.98 0.70 1.90
CA ILE A 232 -10.09 -0.17 3.07
C ILE A 232 -8.74 -0.82 3.35
N VAL A 233 -8.26 -0.69 4.58
CA VAL A 233 -7.05 -1.36 5.08
C VAL A 233 -7.49 -2.47 6.02
N PRO A 234 -7.48 -3.74 5.58
CA PRO A 234 -7.87 -4.87 6.41
C PRO A 234 -6.95 -5.01 7.63
N LYS A 235 -7.46 -5.55 8.75
CA LYS A 235 -6.73 -5.77 10.00
C LYS A 235 -5.35 -6.40 9.79
N GLY A 236 -5.25 -7.44 8.97
CA GLY A 236 -3.99 -8.12 8.70
C GLY A 236 -2.95 -7.23 8.03
N VAL A 237 -3.37 -6.40 7.05
CA VAL A 237 -2.51 -5.43 6.36
C VAL A 237 -2.08 -4.31 7.32
N ALA A 238 -3.01 -3.82 8.12
CA ALA A 238 -2.73 -2.77 9.10
C ALA A 238 -1.71 -3.25 10.15
N LEU A 239 -1.87 -4.46 10.67
CA LEU A 239 -0.97 -5.06 11.66
C LEU A 239 0.39 -5.45 11.08
N ALA A 240 0.49 -5.76 9.79
CA ALA A 240 1.78 -6.02 9.16
C ALA A 240 2.73 -4.82 9.26
N GLN A 241 2.21 -3.59 9.34
CA GLN A 241 2.99 -2.38 9.54
C GLN A 241 3.28 -2.06 11.02
N ALA A 242 2.51 -2.64 11.94
CA ALA A 242 2.63 -2.42 13.38
C ALA A 242 2.34 -3.71 14.17
N PRO A 243 3.16 -4.77 14.03
CA PRO A 243 2.87 -6.09 14.60
C PRO A 243 2.71 -6.07 16.13
N ARG A 244 3.43 -5.17 16.82
CA ARG A 244 3.38 -5.04 18.29
C ARG A 244 2.03 -4.56 18.83
N LEU A 245 1.16 -4.02 17.96
CA LEU A 245 -0.18 -3.58 18.36
C LEU A 245 -1.19 -4.72 18.37
N ALA A 246 -0.85 -5.91 17.88
CA ALA A 246 -1.76 -7.06 17.81
C ALA A 246 -2.33 -7.46 19.18
N ASP A 247 -1.49 -7.40 20.22
CA ASP A 247 -1.83 -7.86 21.57
C ASP A 247 -2.67 -6.86 22.37
N CYS A 248 -2.84 -5.65 21.87
CA CYS A 248 -3.53 -4.57 22.59
C CYS A 248 -4.67 -3.90 21.79
N LEU A 249 -5.15 -4.52 20.72
CA LEU A 249 -6.20 -3.93 19.85
C LEU A 249 -7.54 -3.66 20.55
N GLU A 250 -7.77 -4.25 21.71
CA GLU A 250 -8.96 -3.96 22.54
C GLU A 250 -8.85 -2.58 23.20
N GLN A 251 -7.64 -2.04 23.32
CA GLN A 251 -7.39 -0.73 23.92
C GLN A 251 -7.47 0.38 22.84
N LEU A 252 -8.15 1.48 23.17
CA LEU A 252 -8.31 2.63 22.26
C LEU A 252 -6.95 3.20 21.81
N ASP A 253 -5.98 3.31 22.73
CA ASP A 253 -4.63 3.82 22.41
C ASP A 253 -3.91 2.99 21.34
N CYS A 254 -4.12 1.67 21.33
CA CYS A 254 -3.54 0.79 20.31
C CYS A 254 -4.27 0.91 18.96
N GLN A 255 -5.59 1.09 18.98
CA GLN A 255 -6.38 1.36 17.78
C GLN A 255 -5.98 2.69 17.16
N ASP A 256 -5.74 3.71 17.97
CA ASP A 256 -5.27 5.03 17.56
C ASP A 256 -3.87 4.97 16.93
N LYS A 257 -2.95 4.26 17.54
CA LYS A 257 -1.62 4.02 16.97
C LYS A 257 -1.71 3.28 15.65
N LEU A 258 -2.62 2.31 15.54
CA LEU A 258 -2.81 1.56 14.30
C LEU A 258 -3.30 2.46 13.16
N THR A 259 -4.25 3.35 13.42
CA THR A 259 -4.72 4.32 12.41
C THR A 259 -3.63 5.30 12.01
N THR A 260 -2.81 5.76 12.98
CA THR A 260 -1.71 6.69 12.73
C THR A 260 -0.62 6.07 11.87
N VAL A 261 -0.16 4.84 12.19
CA VAL A 261 0.86 4.14 11.40
C VAL A 261 0.40 3.85 9.99
N ASN A 262 -0.89 3.58 9.80
CA ASN A 262 -1.47 3.32 8.47
C ASN A 262 -1.92 4.60 7.75
N GLU A 263 -1.67 5.79 8.32
CA GLU A 263 -2.12 7.08 7.79
C GLU A 263 -3.63 7.10 7.45
N ALA A 264 -4.44 6.33 8.18
CA ALA A 264 -5.87 6.21 7.92
C ALA A 264 -6.63 7.43 8.44
N ASP A 265 -7.75 7.73 7.79
CA ASP A 265 -8.63 8.85 8.19
C ASP A 265 -9.71 8.39 9.16
N TYR A 266 -10.00 7.09 9.16
CA TYR A 266 -11.02 6.47 10.00
C TYR A 266 -10.62 5.10 10.52
N LEU A 267 -11.22 4.71 11.63
CA LEU A 267 -11.30 3.33 12.12
C LEU A 267 -12.75 2.86 12.02
N LEU A 268 -12.99 1.76 11.32
CA LEU A 268 -14.27 1.06 11.29
C LEU A 268 -14.17 -0.18 12.16
N ALA A 269 -14.75 -0.15 13.35
CA ALA A 269 -14.91 -1.32 14.20
C ALA A 269 -16.27 -1.97 13.90
N THR A 270 -16.24 -3.28 13.63
CA THR A 270 -17.45 -4.06 13.37
C THR A 270 -17.51 -5.24 14.33
N SER A 271 -18.63 -5.40 15.04
CA SER A 271 -18.91 -6.57 15.88
C SER A 271 -20.17 -7.25 15.36
N ILE A 272 -20.01 -8.47 14.88
CA ILE A 272 -21.06 -9.28 14.27
C ILE A 272 -21.23 -10.54 15.11
N GLU A 273 -22.40 -10.68 15.71
CA GLU A 273 -22.76 -11.81 16.57
C GLU A 273 -23.92 -12.59 15.92
N ALA A 274 -23.79 -13.90 15.88
CA ALA A 274 -24.84 -14.80 15.41
C ALA A 274 -25.19 -15.81 16.50
N THR A 275 -26.48 -16.03 16.75
CA THR A 275 -26.98 -17.02 17.69
C THR A 275 -28.11 -17.83 17.03
N GLY A 276 -28.12 -19.15 17.21
CA GLY A 276 -29.12 -20.06 16.62
C GLY A 276 -28.56 -20.97 15.52
N ASP A 277 -29.44 -21.53 14.71
CA ASP A 277 -29.10 -22.41 13.59
C ASP A 277 -28.71 -21.57 12.36
N LEU A 278 -27.73 -22.06 11.58
CA LEU A 278 -27.13 -21.36 10.41
C LEU A 278 -28.13 -20.96 9.33
N THR A 279 -29.26 -21.64 9.24
CA THR A 279 -30.32 -21.38 8.27
C THR A 279 -31.23 -20.22 8.67
N GLN A 280 -31.40 -20.00 9.99
CA GLN A 280 -32.24 -18.96 10.58
C GLN A 280 -31.66 -18.51 11.92
N SER A 281 -30.61 -17.69 11.87
CA SER A 281 -29.96 -17.16 13.08
C SER A 281 -30.48 -15.79 13.45
N ASP A 282 -30.36 -15.45 14.71
CA ASP A 282 -30.51 -14.08 15.18
C ASP A 282 -29.16 -13.39 15.15
N TRP A 283 -29.06 -12.37 14.31
CA TRP A 283 -27.84 -11.59 14.10
C TRP A 283 -27.92 -10.26 14.83
N THR A 284 -26.80 -9.86 15.42
CA THR A 284 -26.63 -8.51 15.92
C THR A 284 -25.43 -7.88 15.22
N LEU A 285 -25.73 -6.84 14.42
CA LEU A 285 -24.73 -6.13 13.61
C LEU A 285 -24.44 -4.79 14.28
N ARG A 286 -23.21 -4.59 14.79
CA ARG A 286 -22.79 -3.34 15.43
C ARG A 286 -21.63 -2.75 14.65
N LEU A 287 -21.74 -1.47 14.30
CA LEU A 287 -20.69 -0.73 13.60
C LEU A 287 -20.41 0.59 14.33
N SER A 288 -19.13 0.91 14.43
CA SER A 288 -18.65 2.19 14.95
C SER A 288 -17.58 2.75 14.00
N LEU A 289 -17.79 3.96 13.52
CA LEU A 289 -16.82 4.72 12.73
C LEU A 289 -16.19 5.78 13.63
N VAL A 290 -14.89 5.71 13.82
CA VAL A 290 -14.12 6.66 14.63
C VAL A 290 -13.26 7.49 13.69
N GLU A 291 -13.23 8.79 13.89
CA GLU A 291 -12.37 9.70 13.13
C GLU A 291 -10.93 9.63 13.66
N ALA A 292 -9.97 9.44 12.76
CA ALA A 292 -8.60 9.11 13.15
C ALA A 292 -7.82 10.26 13.79
N THR A 293 -8.15 11.52 13.50
CA THR A 293 -7.43 12.68 14.04
C THR A 293 -7.88 13.01 15.46
N THR A 294 -9.18 13.08 15.69
CA THR A 294 -9.73 13.47 17.00
C THR A 294 -9.97 12.29 17.94
N GLY A 295 -10.18 11.08 17.40
CA GLY A 295 -10.60 9.91 18.17
C GLY A 295 -12.09 9.90 18.49
N ASP A 296 -12.83 10.89 17.99
CA ASP A 296 -14.27 10.98 18.24
C ASP A 296 -15.04 9.97 17.40
N SER A 297 -16.12 9.45 17.97
CA SER A 297 -17.08 8.64 17.22
C SER A 297 -17.78 9.49 16.16
N ALA A 298 -17.48 9.24 14.90
CA ALA A 298 -18.12 9.91 13.78
C ALA A 298 -19.56 9.39 13.56
N ALA A 299 -19.78 8.08 13.69
CA ALA A 299 -21.10 7.45 13.65
C ALA A 299 -21.06 6.11 14.38
N LYS A 300 -22.17 5.71 14.99
CA LYS A 300 -22.33 4.40 15.64
C LYS A 300 -23.76 3.91 15.45
N ARG A 301 -23.91 2.66 15.00
CA ARG A 301 -25.22 2.04 14.76
C ARG A 301 -25.18 0.56 15.14
N SER A 302 -26.37 0.05 15.50
CA SER A 302 -26.60 -1.36 15.76
C SER A 302 -27.94 -1.74 15.15
N GLU A 303 -27.96 -2.83 14.38
CA GLU A 303 -29.18 -3.37 13.78
C GLU A 303 -29.28 -4.87 14.06
N PRO A 304 -30.42 -5.37 14.56
CA PRO A 304 -30.69 -6.80 14.65
C PRO A 304 -31.25 -7.31 13.32
N CYS A 305 -30.97 -8.58 13.00
CA CYS A 305 -31.66 -9.31 11.94
C CYS A 305 -32.12 -10.65 12.51
N THR A 306 -33.41 -10.73 12.86
CA THR A 306 -33.99 -11.87 13.56
C THR A 306 -34.40 -12.95 12.57
N ARG A 307 -34.02 -14.20 12.82
CA ARG A 307 -34.27 -15.36 11.96
C ARG A 307 -33.83 -15.14 10.50
N CYS A 308 -32.69 -14.54 10.32
CA CYS A 308 -32.12 -14.25 9.01
C CYS A 308 -31.13 -15.32 8.58
N SER A 309 -31.11 -15.63 7.27
CA SER A 309 -29.98 -16.30 6.67
C SER A 309 -28.74 -15.39 6.62
N ALA A 310 -27.53 -15.96 6.36
CA ALA A 310 -26.32 -15.18 6.17
C ALA A 310 -26.44 -14.17 5.02
N ASP A 311 -27.15 -14.55 3.92
CA ASP A 311 -27.37 -13.64 2.77
C ASP A 311 -28.26 -12.46 3.16
N GLN A 312 -29.33 -12.68 3.95
CA GLN A 312 -30.19 -11.61 4.45
C GLN A 312 -29.43 -10.69 5.41
N ALA A 313 -28.61 -11.28 6.30
CA ALA A 313 -27.73 -10.50 7.17
C ALA A 313 -26.70 -9.67 6.38
N SER A 314 -26.18 -10.19 5.26
CA SER A 314 -25.26 -9.45 4.39
C SER A 314 -25.93 -8.23 3.72
N VAL A 315 -27.18 -8.35 3.28
CA VAL A 315 -27.95 -7.22 2.72
C VAL A 315 -28.19 -6.14 3.78
N THR A 316 -28.58 -6.55 5.00
CA THR A 316 -28.74 -5.62 6.12
C THR A 316 -27.43 -4.93 6.47
N LEU A 317 -26.31 -5.68 6.44
CA LEU A 317 -24.98 -5.17 6.71
C LEU A 317 -24.51 -4.17 5.65
N ASP A 318 -24.72 -4.42 4.33
CA ASP A 318 -24.40 -3.45 3.26
C ASP A 318 -25.10 -2.11 3.47
N ALA A 319 -26.39 -2.16 3.81
CA ALA A 319 -27.17 -0.96 4.11
C ALA A 319 -26.65 -0.24 5.37
N LEU A 320 -26.34 -0.99 6.41
CA LEU A 320 -25.83 -0.45 7.67
C LEU A 320 -24.46 0.19 7.51
N VAL A 321 -23.53 -0.46 6.83
CA VAL A 321 -22.19 0.10 6.50
C VAL A 321 -22.34 1.39 5.72
N SER A 322 -23.16 1.37 4.66
CA SER A 322 -23.39 2.55 3.82
C SER A 322 -23.96 3.72 4.63
N ARG A 323 -24.90 3.45 5.55
CA ARG A 323 -25.47 4.48 6.44
C ARG A 323 -24.46 5.05 7.40
N VAL A 324 -23.67 4.20 8.09
CA VAL A 324 -22.64 4.62 9.05
C VAL A 324 -21.56 5.46 8.36
N LEU A 325 -21.11 5.04 7.19
CA LEU A 325 -20.10 5.79 6.44
C LEU A 325 -20.64 7.14 5.96
N ASN A 326 -21.85 7.19 5.38
CA ASN A 326 -22.45 8.44 4.93
C ASN A 326 -22.66 9.43 6.08
N GLU A 327 -23.19 8.95 7.23
CA GLU A 327 -23.39 9.77 8.41
C GLU A 327 -22.06 10.32 8.98
N GLY A 328 -21.06 9.47 9.11
CA GLY A 328 -19.76 9.88 9.66
C GLY A 328 -18.99 10.80 8.74
N MET A 329 -19.05 10.59 7.42
CA MET A 329 -18.39 11.46 6.44
C MET A 329 -19.11 12.79 6.26
N ALA A 330 -20.42 12.85 6.49
CA ALA A 330 -21.20 14.09 6.42
C ALA A 330 -20.95 15.03 7.62
N ARG A 331 -20.26 14.56 8.68
CA ARG A 331 -19.95 15.43 9.82
C ARG A 331 -19.04 16.58 9.38
N PRO A 332 -19.33 17.81 9.83
CA PRO A 332 -18.56 18.99 9.45
C PRO A 332 -17.09 18.88 9.91
N ARG A 333 -16.17 19.36 9.07
CA ARG A 333 -14.72 19.27 9.26
C ARG A 333 -14.02 20.55 8.89
N GLY A 334 -12.90 20.79 9.56
CA GLY A 334 -11.90 21.78 9.18
C GLY A 334 -10.53 21.14 9.01
N ILE A 335 -9.51 21.97 8.86
CA ILE A 335 -8.11 21.54 8.78
C ILE A 335 -7.42 21.99 10.06
N LEU A 336 -6.83 21.05 10.78
CA LEU A 336 -5.96 21.28 11.93
C LEU A 336 -4.50 21.35 11.42
N GLU A 337 -3.83 22.50 11.66
CA GLU A 337 -2.42 22.67 11.36
C GLU A 337 -1.67 23.06 12.64
N VAL A 338 -0.56 22.37 12.92
CA VAL A 338 0.31 22.66 14.07
C VAL A 338 1.73 22.82 13.59
N LEU A 339 2.32 23.99 13.90
CA LEU A 339 3.70 24.34 13.58
C LEU A 339 4.46 24.57 14.89
N SER A 340 5.68 24.07 15.03
CA SER A 340 6.53 24.30 16.19
C SER A 340 7.89 24.88 15.80
N THR A 341 8.45 25.66 16.68
CA THR A 341 9.84 26.13 16.65
C THR A 341 10.50 25.72 17.98
N PRO A 342 11.50 24.82 17.94
CA PRO A 342 12.05 24.11 16.80
C PRO A 342 11.07 23.08 16.20
N PRO A 343 11.28 22.64 14.93
CA PRO A 343 10.45 21.64 14.31
C PRO A 343 10.68 20.23 14.92
N GLY A 344 9.73 19.32 14.72
CA GLY A 344 9.86 17.93 15.21
C GLY A 344 9.25 17.70 16.59
N ALA A 345 8.58 18.69 17.19
CA ALA A 345 7.86 18.50 18.45
C ALA A 345 6.71 17.50 18.31
N ASP A 346 6.55 16.61 19.27
CA ASP A 346 5.42 15.71 19.37
C ASP A 346 4.14 16.48 19.69
N ILE A 347 3.06 16.17 18.96
CA ILE A 347 1.75 16.78 19.12
C ILE A 347 0.79 15.74 19.70
N LEU A 348 0.15 16.10 20.80
CA LEU A 348 -0.88 15.28 21.42
C LEU A 348 -2.19 16.06 21.47
N LEU A 349 -3.29 15.37 21.17
CA LEU A 349 -4.65 15.84 21.38
C LEU A 349 -5.17 15.17 22.64
N THR A 350 -5.37 15.95 23.71
CA THR A 350 -5.60 15.42 25.05
C THR A 350 -4.43 14.51 25.48
N GLU A 351 -4.53 13.20 25.40
CA GLU A 351 -3.45 12.24 25.68
C GLU A 351 -3.00 11.47 24.42
N ARG A 352 -3.72 11.63 23.30
CA ARG A 352 -3.49 10.92 22.07
C ARG A 352 -2.40 11.56 21.23
N LYS A 353 -1.38 10.78 20.85
CA LYS A 353 -0.32 11.26 19.96
C LYS A 353 -0.81 11.35 18.52
N LEU A 354 -0.85 12.56 17.94
CA LEU A 354 -1.21 12.79 16.54
C LEU A 354 -0.02 12.60 15.58
N GLY A 355 1.17 13.02 15.99
CA GLY A 355 2.37 13.01 15.16
C GLY A 355 3.39 14.05 15.61
N GLN A 356 4.18 14.56 14.66
CA GLN A 356 5.20 15.59 14.91
C GLN A 356 4.94 16.84 14.05
N ALA A 357 5.31 17.99 14.56
CA ALA A 357 5.24 19.24 13.82
C ALA A 357 6.36 19.33 12.75
N PRO A 358 6.06 19.84 11.53
CA PRO A 358 4.79 20.41 11.08
C PRO A 358 3.74 19.31 10.83
N TYR A 359 2.51 19.55 11.29
CA TYR A 359 1.40 18.60 11.19
C TYR A 359 0.20 19.28 10.54
N GLN A 360 -0.45 18.61 9.58
CA GLN A 360 -1.67 19.11 8.96
C GLN A 360 -2.57 17.93 8.60
N ARG A 361 -3.81 17.92 9.16
CA ARG A 361 -4.85 16.93 8.83
C ARG A 361 -6.25 17.52 8.95
N ALA A 362 -7.21 16.86 8.26
CA ALA A 362 -8.62 17.11 8.49
C ALA A 362 -9.00 16.61 9.89
N ALA A 363 -9.86 17.36 10.60
CA ALA A 363 -10.40 17.03 11.90
C ALA A 363 -11.88 17.39 11.98
N LEU A 364 -12.66 16.71 12.81
CA LEU A 364 -14.04 17.11 13.09
C LEU A 364 -14.07 18.51 13.69
N THR A 365 -15.18 19.24 13.46
CA THR A 365 -15.38 20.54 14.09
C THR A 365 -15.53 20.37 15.60
N GLY A 366 -14.88 21.23 16.36
CA GLY A 366 -14.90 21.19 17.81
C GLY A 366 -13.80 22.03 18.46
N SER A 367 -13.79 22.05 19.79
CA SER A 367 -12.73 22.67 20.59
C SER A 367 -11.85 21.59 21.19
N TYR A 368 -10.54 21.67 20.91
CA TYR A 368 -9.59 20.64 21.27
C TYR A 368 -8.43 21.20 22.07
N THR A 369 -7.99 20.48 23.09
CA THR A 369 -6.78 20.79 23.85
C THR A 369 -5.59 20.05 23.24
N LEU A 370 -4.65 20.82 22.70
CA LEU A 370 -3.41 20.32 22.14
C LEU A 370 -2.26 20.48 23.14
N VAL A 371 -1.43 19.47 23.24
CA VAL A 371 -0.18 19.47 23.99
C VAL A 371 0.96 19.28 23.00
N VAL A 372 1.90 20.23 22.98
CA VAL A 372 3.11 20.19 22.15
C VAL A 372 4.31 20.00 23.05
N LYS A 373 5.06 18.91 22.83
CA LYS A 373 6.22 18.56 23.67
C LYS A 373 7.43 18.16 22.83
N GLN A 374 8.61 18.58 23.31
CA GLN A 374 9.90 18.18 22.75
C GLN A 374 10.92 18.03 23.87
N ALA A 375 11.83 17.07 23.75
CA ALA A 375 12.88 16.86 24.73
C ALA A 375 13.73 18.10 24.92
N GLY A 376 13.97 18.52 26.18
CA GLY A 376 14.72 19.75 26.52
C GLY A 376 13.94 21.05 26.42
N TYR A 377 12.61 20.97 26.19
CA TYR A 377 11.72 22.15 26.11
C TYR A 377 10.55 21.98 27.08
N LYS A 378 10.06 23.13 27.58
CA LYS A 378 8.86 23.17 28.40
C LYS A 378 7.64 22.75 27.59
N LEU A 379 6.77 21.95 28.21
CA LEU A 379 5.51 21.52 27.62
C LEU A 379 4.63 22.74 27.33
N HIS A 380 4.05 22.82 26.13
CA HIS A 380 3.10 23.86 25.73
C HIS A 380 1.72 23.26 25.57
N THR A 381 0.72 23.85 26.23
CA THR A 381 -0.68 23.45 26.11
C THR A 381 -1.51 24.61 25.56
N ALA A 382 -2.33 24.34 24.57
CA ALA A 382 -3.20 25.35 23.96
C ALA A 382 -4.53 24.73 23.55
N THR A 383 -5.60 25.55 23.60
CA THR A 383 -6.90 25.18 23.06
C THR A 383 -7.03 25.71 21.64
N ILE A 384 -7.47 24.87 20.71
CA ILE A 384 -7.73 25.24 19.32
C ILE A 384 -9.18 24.91 18.95
N VAL A 385 -9.84 25.80 18.20
CA VAL A 385 -11.19 25.57 17.68
C VAL A 385 -11.09 25.25 16.19
N VAL A 386 -11.58 24.09 15.81
CA VAL A 386 -11.70 23.67 14.41
C VAL A 386 -13.11 24.00 13.93
N GLU A 387 -13.21 24.88 12.93
CA GLU A 387 -14.47 25.30 12.31
C GLU A 387 -14.62 24.64 10.93
N GLU A 388 -15.89 24.48 10.49
CA GLU A 388 -16.19 23.86 9.21
C GLU A 388 -15.56 24.61 8.03
N GLY A 389 -14.86 23.86 7.17
CA GLY A 389 -14.22 24.37 5.96
C GLY A 389 -13.05 25.33 6.19
N LYS A 390 -12.71 25.63 7.47
CA LYS A 390 -11.61 26.54 7.79
C LYS A 390 -10.35 25.80 8.22
N LYS A 391 -9.20 26.49 8.08
CA LYS A 391 -7.91 26.06 8.59
C LYS A 391 -7.69 26.69 9.97
N ALA A 392 -7.60 25.86 11.00
CA ALA A 392 -7.19 26.25 12.34
C ALA A 392 -5.68 26.00 12.49
N THR A 393 -4.89 27.07 12.65
CA THR A 393 -3.42 26.99 12.75
C THR A 393 -2.96 27.34 14.15
N LEU A 394 -2.22 26.41 14.79
CA LEU A 394 -1.49 26.64 16.03
C LEU A 394 0.00 26.77 15.73
N ARG A 395 0.59 27.93 16.07
CA ARG A 395 2.03 28.16 16.01
C ARG A 395 2.58 28.20 17.42
N VAL A 396 3.56 27.34 17.72
CA VAL A 396 4.15 27.19 19.05
C VAL A 396 5.64 27.46 19.00
N GLU A 397 6.08 28.43 19.77
CA GLU A 397 7.49 28.63 20.07
C GLU A 397 7.79 27.96 21.41
N LEU A 398 8.55 26.86 21.37
CA LEU A 398 8.87 26.09 22.57
C LEU A 398 10.01 26.79 23.33
N VAL A 399 9.82 26.98 24.63
CA VAL A 399 10.83 27.57 25.52
C VAL A 399 11.75 26.46 26.03
N SER A 400 13.07 26.65 25.85
CA SER A 400 14.08 25.71 26.37
C SER A 400 13.95 25.51 27.88
N GLU A 401 14.09 24.30 28.35
CA GLU A 401 14.10 23.92 29.78
C GLU A 401 15.49 24.11 30.43
N ALA A 402 16.46 24.64 29.65
CA ALA A 402 17.79 24.90 30.20
C ALA A 402 17.67 25.72 31.51
N GLU A 403 18.12 25.14 32.61
CA GLU A 403 18.26 25.86 33.88
C GLU A 403 18.97 27.20 33.63
N PRO A 404 18.46 28.30 34.19
CA PRO A 404 19.23 29.54 34.19
C PRO A 404 20.58 29.22 34.79
N VAL A 405 21.63 29.32 33.98
CA VAL A 405 23.02 29.22 34.49
C VAL A 405 23.11 30.21 35.61
N LYS A 406 23.14 29.69 36.87
CA LYS A 406 23.36 30.49 38.07
C LYS A 406 24.58 31.36 37.78
N PRO A 407 24.46 32.70 37.77
CA PRO A 407 25.62 33.53 37.48
C PRO A 407 26.76 33.08 38.34
N PRO A 408 27.98 32.88 37.79
CA PRO A 408 29.12 32.45 38.61
C PRO A 408 29.25 33.44 39.76
N PRO A 409 29.53 32.97 41.00
CA PRO A 409 29.71 33.86 42.15
C PRO A 409 30.76 34.92 41.78
N PRO A 410 30.60 36.20 42.21
CA PRO A 410 31.50 37.24 41.84
C PRO A 410 32.93 36.78 42.16
N VAL A 411 33.77 36.71 41.15
CA VAL A 411 35.17 36.39 41.27
C VAL A 411 35.79 37.50 42.12
N VAL A 412 36.13 37.22 43.37
CA VAL A 412 37.00 38.07 44.17
C VAL A 412 38.31 38.13 43.41
N VAL A 413 38.55 39.29 42.79
CA VAL A 413 39.79 39.58 42.08
C VAL A 413 40.89 39.61 43.14
N ALA A 414 41.51 38.47 43.41
CA ALA A 414 42.79 38.43 44.10
C ALA A 414 43.84 39.04 43.17
N SER A 415 44.63 39.95 43.69
CA SER A 415 45.72 40.63 42.99
C SER A 415 46.58 39.64 42.20
N PRO A 416 47.02 39.97 40.97
CA PRO A 416 47.74 39.04 40.13
C PRO A 416 49.07 38.61 40.79
N PRO A 417 49.34 37.31 40.89
CA PRO A 417 50.68 36.84 41.16
C PRO A 417 51.58 37.16 39.96
N PRO A 418 52.91 37.34 40.15
CA PRO A 418 53.84 37.64 39.09
C PRO A 418 53.81 36.58 37.99
N PRO A 419 54.08 36.96 36.72
CA PRO A 419 53.93 36.03 35.59
C PRO A 419 54.84 34.82 35.75
N VAL A 420 54.23 33.67 35.97
CA VAL A 420 54.90 32.39 35.80
C VAL A 420 54.92 32.12 34.29
N VAL A 421 56.12 32.14 33.72
CA VAL A 421 56.39 31.73 32.34
C VAL A 421 56.14 30.21 32.30
N VAL A 422 54.92 29.80 31.94
CA VAL A 422 54.67 28.40 31.61
C VAL A 422 55.19 28.17 30.17
N THR A 423 56.42 27.71 30.10
CA THR A 423 56.94 27.11 28.87
C THR A 423 56.09 25.90 28.59
N ALA A 424 55.23 26.01 27.54
CA ALA A 424 54.54 24.87 26.96
C ALA A 424 55.61 23.86 26.52
N ARG A 425 55.73 22.78 27.27
CA ARG A 425 56.61 21.66 26.92
C ARG A 425 55.99 21.01 25.70
N GLY A 426 56.58 21.23 24.54
CA GLY A 426 56.23 20.49 23.32
C GLY A 426 56.42 18.99 23.54
N PRO A 427 55.70 18.14 22.79
CA PRO A 427 55.83 16.70 22.91
C PRO A 427 57.29 16.28 22.69
N GLN A 428 57.78 15.44 23.57
CA GLN A 428 59.17 14.95 23.48
C GLN A 428 59.33 14.03 22.25
N PRO A 429 60.46 14.06 21.53
CA PRO A 429 60.71 13.16 20.40
C PRO A 429 60.59 11.70 20.84
N GLY A 430 59.67 10.97 20.25
CA GLY A 430 59.39 9.56 20.54
C GLY A 430 57.99 9.29 21.17
N GLU A 431 57.26 10.31 21.61
CA GLU A 431 55.89 10.16 22.10
C GLU A 431 54.94 9.96 20.93
N ARG A 432 54.02 8.97 21.02
CA ARG A 432 53.04 8.71 19.96
C ARG A 432 51.91 9.70 20.02
N ALA A 433 51.56 10.30 18.90
CA ALA A 433 50.39 11.17 18.81
C ALA A 433 49.12 10.47 19.32
N PRO A 434 48.21 11.19 20.03
CA PRO A 434 46.96 10.59 20.46
C PRO A 434 46.16 10.11 19.26
N ARG A 435 45.56 8.93 19.41
CA ARG A 435 44.75 8.31 18.31
C ARG A 435 43.58 9.21 17.95
N PRO A 436 43.37 9.53 16.70
CA PRO A 436 42.22 10.38 16.29
C PRO A 436 40.91 9.64 16.56
N LEU A 437 40.00 10.30 17.25
CA LEU A 437 38.68 9.75 17.67
C LEU A 437 37.87 9.09 16.57
N TRP A 438 38.00 9.58 15.32
CA TRP A 438 37.29 9.00 14.18
C TRP A 438 37.68 7.53 13.90
N ARG A 439 38.94 7.11 14.19
CA ARG A 439 39.39 5.71 14.05
C ARG A 439 38.72 4.80 15.07
N LEU A 440 38.51 5.27 16.29
CA LEU A 440 37.78 4.52 17.31
C LEU A 440 36.32 4.38 16.93
N ALA A 441 35.69 5.45 16.44
CA ALA A 441 34.30 5.44 16.01
C ALA A 441 34.09 4.48 14.81
N LEU A 442 34.92 4.57 13.77
CA LEU A 442 34.85 3.70 12.59
C LEU A 442 35.13 2.23 12.94
N GLY A 443 36.14 1.97 13.76
CA GLY A 443 36.47 0.60 14.16
C GLY A 443 35.32 -0.05 14.97
N ALA A 444 34.73 0.69 15.92
CA ALA A 444 33.59 0.22 16.68
C ALA A 444 32.35 -0.05 15.84
N SER A 445 32.07 0.83 14.86
CA SER A 445 30.95 0.66 13.92
C SER A 445 31.12 -0.60 13.05
N LEU A 446 32.33 -0.86 12.54
CA LEU A 446 32.62 -2.05 11.74
C LEU A 446 32.52 -3.35 12.55
N ILE A 447 32.97 -3.34 13.81
CA ILE A 447 32.80 -4.50 14.70
C ILE A 447 31.32 -4.75 14.96
N GLY A 448 30.53 -3.72 15.28
CA GLY A 448 29.10 -3.84 15.51
C GLY A 448 28.34 -4.39 14.29
N ALA A 449 28.62 -3.84 13.11
CA ALA A 449 28.02 -4.32 11.85
C ALA A 449 28.44 -5.76 11.54
N GLY A 450 29.72 -6.12 11.76
CA GLY A 450 30.23 -7.47 11.54
C GLY A 450 29.57 -8.51 12.45
N LEU A 451 29.31 -8.19 13.72
CA LEU A 451 28.61 -9.06 14.64
C LEU A 451 27.14 -9.27 14.28
N LEU A 452 26.46 -8.22 13.78
CA LEU A 452 25.06 -8.34 13.29
C LEU A 452 24.98 -9.24 12.07
N VAL A 453 25.81 -8.99 11.05
CA VAL A 453 25.82 -9.80 9.80
C VAL A 453 26.21 -11.25 10.12
N GLY A 454 27.21 -11.48 10.96
CA GLY A 454 27.62 -12.81 11.40
C GLY A 454 26.50 -13.51 12.18
N GLY A 455 25.76 -12.80 13.03
CA GLY A 455 24.61 -13.33 13.77
C GLY A 455 23.52 -13.88 12.86
N PHE A 456 23.19 -13.16 11.77
CA PHE A 456 22.27 -13.66 10.75
C PHE A 456 22.83 -14.89 10.00
N GLY A 457 24.13 -14.95 9.77
CA GLY A 457 24.81 -16.12 9.19
C GLY A 457 24.67 -17.36 10.06
N VAL A 458 24.88 -17.24 11.38
CA VAL A 458 24.66 -18.35 12.35
C VAL A 458 23.21 -18.77 12.36
N SER A 459 22.25 -17.85 12.37
CA SER A 459 20.84 -18.17 12.32
C SER A 459 20.47 -18.95 11.04
N GLY A 460 21.03 -18.59 9.89
CA GLY A 460 20.86 -19.30 8.63
C GLY A 460 21.39 -20.74 8.70
N LEU A 461 22.56 -20.96 9.29
CA LEU A 461 23.12 -22.31 9.46
C LEU A 461 22.33 -23.18 10.45
N VAL A 462 21.83 -22.59 11.53
CA VAL A 462 21.00 -23.32 12.53
C VAL A 462 19.65 -23.73 11.95
N GLN A 463 19.13 -22.99 10.99
CA GLN A 463 17.86 -23.31 10.33
C GLN A 463 18.02 -24.26 9.12
N HIS A 464 19.24 -24.45 8.61
CA HIS A 464 19.49 -25.34 7.48
C HIS A 464 19.07 -26.79 7.83
N GLY A 465 18.33 -27.45 6.93
CA GLY A 465 17.83 -28.79 7.12
C GLY A 465 16.66 -28.93 8.10
N ARG A 466 16.14 -27.85 8.69
CA ARG A 466 14.88 -27.92 9.46
C ARG A 466 13.69 -27.99 8.51
N PRO A 467 12.64 -28.74 8.88
CA PRO A 467 11.43 -28.77 8.06
C PRO A 467 10.77 -27.40 8.03
N ALA A 468 10.59 -26.86 6.83
CA ALA A 468 9.82 -25.65 6.58
C ALA A 468 8.32 -25.98 6.57
N ASP A 469 7.97 -27.15 6.04
CA ASP A 469 6.62 -27.71 6.04
C ASP A 469 6.72 -29.23 6.22
N PRO A 470 6.28 -29.77 7.37
CA PRO A 470 6.35 -31.21 7.67
C PRO A 470 5.48 -32.08 6.73
N GLU A 471 4.39 -31.52 6.20
CA GLU A 471 3.46 -32.26 5.33
C GLU A 471 4.01 -32.43 3.90
N ASN A 472 4.72 -31.40 3.39
CA ASN A 472 5.25 -31.36 2.03
C ASN A 472 6.72 -31.81 1.92
N LYS A 473 7.38 -32.22 3.01
CA LYS A 473 8.81 -32.61 3.06
C LYS A 473 9.75 -31.54 2.47
N THR A 474 9.40 -30.26 2.64
CA THR A 474 10.26 -29.15 2.25
C THR A 474 11.18 -28.76 3.41
N TYR A 475 12.45 -28.48 3.12
CA TYR A 475 13.49 -28.11 4.10
C TYR A 475 14.08 -26.76 3.75
N PHE A 476 14.54 -26.01 4.77
CA PHE A 476 15.26 -24.77 4.56
C PHE A 476 16.65 -25.04 3.98
N ASP A 477 16.92 -24.52 2.78
CA ASP A 477 18.24 -24.53 2.15
C ASP A 477 18.90 -23.16 2.30
N THR A 478 19.52 -22.96 3.47
CA THR A 478 20.14 -21.68 3.88
C THR A 478 21.65 -21.80 4.12
N GLN A 479 22.27 -22.94 3.82
CA GLN A 479 23.67 -23.21 4.14
C GLN A 479 24.62 -22.22 3.46
N ASP A 480 24.54 -22.06 2.13
CA ASP A 480 25.43 -21.20 1.36
C ASP A 480 25.30 -19.73 1.75
N LYS A 481 24.06 -19.29 2.00
CA LYS A 481 23.77 -17.91 2.48
C LYS A 481 24.31 -17.68 3.89
N GLY A 482 24.17 -18.68 4.77
CA GLY A 482 24.70 -18.63 6.12
C GLY A 482 26.23 -18.53 6.16
N ILE A 483 26.93 -19.34 5.34
CA ILE A 483 28.39 -19.30 5.24
C ILE A 483 28.88 -17.96 4.66
N ALA A 484 28.22 -17.45 3.60
CA ALA A 484 28.56 -16.17 3.01
C ALA A 484 28.42 -15.00 4.00
N LEU A 485 27.34 -14.95 4.76
CA LEU A 485 27.12 -13.92 5.79
C LEU A 485 28.11 -14.02 6.97
N LEU A 486 28.48 -15.23 7.40
CA LEU A 486 29.51 -15.43 8.42
C LEU A 486 30.87 -14.95 7.98
N SER A 487 31.27 -15.23 6.74
CA SER A 487 32.57 -14.80 6.21
C SER A 487 32.66 -13.29 6.05
N VAL A 488 31.62 -12.64 5.56
CA VAL A 488 31.56 -11.17 5.44
C VAL A 488 31.55 -10.52 6.83
N GLY A 489 30.74 -11.02 7.76
CA GLY A 489 30.66 -10.52 9.14
C GLY A 489 32.00 -10.65 9.89
N GLY A 490 32.69 -11.78 9.72
CA GLY A 490 34.01 -12.02 10.27
C GLY A 490 35.07 -11.05 9.75
N LEU A 491 35.11 -10.83 8.44
CA LEU A 491 36.04 -9.87 7.81
C LEU A 491 35.82 -8.43 8.30
N MET A 492 34.57 -8.01 8.43
CA MET A 492 34.24 -6.68 8.96
C MET A 492 34.66 -6.50 10.41
N ALA A 493 34.44 -7.50 11.27
CA ALA A 493 34.83 -7.45 12.67
C ALA A 493 36.35 -7.41 12.84
N VAL A 494 37.09 -8.22 12.09
CA VAL A 494 38.57 -8.21 12.10
C VAL A 494 39.12 -6.88 11.57
N GLY A 495 38.58 -6.36 10.46
CA GLY A 495 38.95 -5.06 9.91
C GLY A 495 38.74 -3.90 10.89
N GLY A 496 37.62 -3.91 11.64
CA GLY A 496 37.35 -2.95 12.70
C GLY A 496 38.33 -3.02 13.86
N ALA A 497 38.70 -4.23 14.31
CA ALA A 497 39.67 -4.45 15.35
C ALA A 497 41.07 -3.98 14.94
N VAL A 498 41.50 -4.26 13.72
CA VAL A 498 42.78 -3.79 13.16
C VAL A 498 42.86 -2.27 13.17
N LEU A 499 41.78 -1.57 12.72
CA LEU A 499 41.71 -0.10 12.75
C LEU A 499 41.91 0.52 14.15
N ILE A 500 41.40 -0.15 15.18
CA ILE A 500 41.54 0.29 16.58
C ILE A 500 42.97 0.02 17.09
N LEU A 501 43.58 -1.10 16.69
CA LEU A 501 44.87 -1.54 17.23
C LEU A 501 46.10 -0.88 16.56
N ILE A 502 45.96 -0.36 15.33
CA ILE A 502 47.07 0.30 14.62
C ILE A 502 47.57 1.49 15.44
N PRO A 503 48.84 1.50 15.88
CA PRO A 503 49.41 2.61 16.61
C PRO A 503 49.51 3.88 15.79
N GLY A 504 49.32 5.04 16.42
CA GLY A 504 49.51 6.34 15.80
C GLY A 504 50.93 6.55 15.26
N PRO A 505 51.14 7.47 14.29
CA PRO A 505 52.48 7.80 13.77
C PRO A 505 53.35 8.37 14.91
N LYS A 506 54.64 8.04 14.88
CA LYS A 506 55.59 8.65 15.78
C LYS A 506 55.78 10.11 15.43
N VAL A 507 55.73 10.99 16.42
CA VAL A 507 56.05 12.41 16.23
C VAL A 507 57.56 12.48 15.99
N LYS A 508 57.92 13.10 14.79
CA LYS A 508 59.33 13.33 14.42
C LYS A 508 59.85 14.56 15.15
#